data_dd86984e387dd7653b109606432c75ba
#
_entry.id   dd86984e387dd7653b109606432c75ba
#
_cell.length_a   1.000
_cell.length_b   1.000
_cell.length_c   1.000
_cell.angle_alpha   90.00
_cell.angle_beta   90.00
_cell.angle_gamma   90.00
#
_symmetry.space_group_name_H-M   'P 1'
#
loop_
_entity.id
_entity.type
_entity.pdbx_description
1 polymer ?
#
loop_
_entity_poly.entity_id
_entity_poly.type
_entity_poly.pdbx_seq_one_letter_code
_entity_poly.pdbx_strand_id
1 'polypeptide(L)'
;MLDAVLAIVRPIVECNRTQIDNGRTYLREMVFGDPAEPRHGEALAIVAQTEEAIASVLRRDERVAEGDAATLAHIVSAVMFLSMAVSVNITLSVEEIVQDIRDQVSLLLPR
;
A
#
# COMPACT_ATOMS: atom_id res chain seq x y z
N MET A 1 -5.42 -2.34 -15.62
CA MET A 1 -4.25 -2.34 -14.71
C MET A 1 -4.50 -1.58 -13.42
N LEU A 2 -4.96 -0.35 -13.46
CA LEU A 2 -5.26 0.43 -12.25
C LEU A 2 -6.26 -0.26 -11.33
N ASP A 3 -7.35 -0.77 -11.87
CA ASP A 3 -8.37 -1.47 -11.07
C ASP A 3 -7.80 -2.74 -10.41
N ALA A 4 -6.91 -3.45 -11.07
CA ALA A 4 -6.26 -4.63 -10.50
C ALA A 4 -5.32 -4.26 -9.35
N VAL A 5 -4.59 -3.15 -9.46
CA VAL A 5 -3.76 -2.63 -8.36
C VAL A 5 -4.65 -2.22 -7.18
N LEU A 6 -5.74 -1.51 -7.45
CA LEU A 6 -6.67 -1.08 -6.39
C LEU A 6 -7.39 -2.26 -5.73
N ALA A 7 -7.58 -3.36 -6.43
CA ALA A 7 -8.12 -4.59 -5.84
C ALA A 7 -7.20 -5.19 -4.78
N ILE A 8 -5.89 -4.94 -4.88
CA ILE A 8 -4.91 -5.32 -3.85
C ILE A 8 -4.93 -4.31 -2.69
N VAL A 9 -5.03 -3.04 -3.00
CA VAL A 9 -4.97 -1.94 -2.02
C VAL A 9 -6.22 -1.89 -1.13
N ARG A 10 -7.42 -2.07 -1.71
CA ARG A 10 -8.68 -1.91 -0.99
C ARG A 10 -8.79 -2.76 0.29
N PRO A 11 -8.51 -4.07 0.29
CA PRO A 11 -8.60 -4.87 1.51
C PRO A 11 -7.69 -4.38 2.63
N ILE A 12 -6.53 -3.85 2.28
CA ILE A 12 -5.57 -3.31 3.25
C ILE A 12 -6.13 -2.05 3.89
N VAL A 13 -6.71 -1.15 3.09
CA VAL A 13 -7.37 0.06 3.60
C VAL A 13 -8.57 -0.29 4.47
N GLU A 14 -9.39 -1.25 4.04
CA GLU A 14 -10.54 -1.73 4.81
C GLU A 14 -10.12 -2.28 6.18
N CYS A 15 -9.10 -3.12 6.20
CA CYS A 15 -8.56 -3.69 7.44
C CYS A 15 -8.04 -2.59 8.37
N ASN A 16 -7.31 -1.63 7.82
CA ASN A 16 -6.77 -0.50 8.58
C ASN A 16 -7.89 0.34 9.22
N ARG A 17 -8.97 0.59 8.50
CA ARG A 17 -10.10 1.40 8.99
C ARG A 17 -10.98 0.64 9.96
N THR A 18 -11.14 -0.67 9.80
CA THR A 18 -11.95 -1.51 10.69
C THR A 18 -11.25 -1.73 12.03
N GLN A 19 -9.92 -1.86 12.02
CA GLN A 19 -9.11 -2.12 13.21
C GLN A 19 -8.06 -1.01 13.37
N ILE A 20 -8.54 0.22 13.59
CA ILE A 20 -7.70 1.41 13.57
C ILE A 20 -6.55 1.35 14.59
N ASP A 21 -6.76 0.77 15.76
CA ASP A 21 -5.71 0.65 16.78
C ASP A 21 -4.62 -0.32 16.32
N ASN A 22 -5.01 -1.41 15.66
CA ASN A 22 -4.05 -2.34 15.06
C ASN A 22 -3.31 -1.68 13.90
N GLY A 23 -3.99 -0.86 13.11
CA GLY A 23 -3.37 -0.08 12.04
C GLY A 23 -2.31 0.88 12.56
N ARG A 24 -2.59 1.57 13.66
CA ARG A 24 -1.63 2.46 14.32
C ARG A 24 -0.41 1.69 14.82
N THR A 25 -0.63 0.56 15.46
CA THR A 25 0.44 -0.30 15.96
C THR A 25 1.30 -0.81 14.81
N TYR A 26 0.67 -1.27 13.73
CA TYR A 26 1.35 -1.76 12.54
C TYR A 26 2.25 -0.68 11.92
N LEU A 27 1.72 0.53 11.72
CA LEU A 27 2.48 1.64 11.15
C LEU A 27 3.64 2.07 12.07
N ARG A 28 3.40 2.07 13.38
CA ARG A 28 4.46 2.37 14.36
C ARG A 28 5.60 1.37 14.29
N GLU A 29 5.27 0.08 14.27
CA GLU A 29 6.29 -0.99 14.20
C GLU A 29 7.07 -0.92 12.89
N MET A 30 6.40 -0.62 11.78
CA MET A 30 7.04 -0.51 10.48
C MET A 30 8.07 0.63 10.44
N VAL A 31 7.74 1.79 11.04
CA VAL A 31 8.57 2.99 10.96
C VAL A 31 9.57 3.06 12.11
N PHE A 32 9.14 2.76 13.33
CA PHE A 32 9.92 2.97 14.56
C PHE A 32 10.23 1.69 15.34
N GLY A 33 9.82 0.54 14.82
CA GLY A 33 10.02 -0.73 15.50
C GLY A 33 11.49 -1.11 15.61
N ASP A 34 11.82 -1.87 16.65
CA ASP A 34 13.16 -2.44 16.82
C ASP A 34 13.33 -3.59 15.79
N PRO A 35 14.36 -3.51 14.93
CA PRO A 35 14.62 -4.58 13.95
C PRO A 35 14.82 -5.97 14.57
N ALA A 36 15.17 -6.05 15.84
CA ALA A 36 15.33 -7.33 16.55
C ALA A 36 13.98 -7.93 17.00
N GLU A 37 12.90 -7.15 16.99
CA GLU A 37 11.58 -7.61 17.41
C GLU A 37 10.87 -8.35 16.28
N PRO A 38 10.21 -9.51 16.58
CA PRO A 38 9.49 -10.28 15.55
C PRO A 38 8.38 -9.48 14.85
N ARG A 39 7.69 -8.60 15.56
CA ARG A 39 6.61 -7.77 14.99
C ARG A 39 7.10 -6.85 13.89
N HIS A 40 8.31 -6.29 14.04
CA HIS A 40 8.91 -5.45 13.01
C HIS A 40 9.14 -6.25 11.74
N GLY A 41 9.72 -7.45 11.86
CA GLY A 41 9.93 -8.34 10.72
C GLY A 41 8.63 -8.78 10.05
N GLU A 42 7.59 -9.06 10.84
CA GLU A 42 6.26 -9.40 10.32
C GLU A 42 5.65 -8.24 9.53
N ALA A 43 5.76 -7.01 10.04
CA ALA A 43 5.28 -5.82 9.36
C ALA A 43 5.99 -5.62 8.02
N LEU A 44 7.32 -5.74 7.99
CA LEU A 44 8.09 -5.63 6.76
C LEU A 44 7.78 -6.75 5.77
N ALA A 45 7.51 -7.97 6.26
CA ALA A 45 7.12 -9.08 5.40
C ALA A 45 5.78 -8.82 4.70
N ILE A 46 4.81 -8.24 5.40
CA ILE A 46 3.51 -7.86 4.82
C ILE A 46 3.71 -6.80 3.74
N VAL A 47 4.56 -5.80 3.99
CA VAL A 47 4.89 -4.78 2.98
C VAL A 47 5.49 -5.43 1.75
N ALA A 48 6.45 -6.33 1.92
CA ALA A 48 7.11 -7.02 0.82
C ALA A 48 6.12 -7.87 0.00
N GLN A 49 5.21 -8.57 0.65
CA GLN A 49 4.18 -9.37 -0.02
C GLN A 49 3.22 -8.49 -0.81
N THR A 50 2.82 -7.35 -0.25
CA THR A 50 1.95 -6.39 -0.92
C THR A 50 2.64 -5.82 -2.16
N GLU A 51 3.88 -5.41 -2.04
CA GLU A 51 4.66 -4.89 -3.18
C GLU A 51 4.84 -5.93 -4.27
N GLU A 52 5.11 -7.19 -3.91
CA GLU A 52 5.25 -8.26 -4.90
C GLU A 52 3.91 -8.54 -5.62
N ALA A 53 2.80 -8.50 -4.91
CA ALA A 53 1.48 -8.66 -5.53
C ALA A 53 1.21 -7.54 -6.55
N ILE A 54 1.52 -6.29 -6.19
CA ILE A 54 1.37 -5.15 -7.09
C ILE A 54 2.33 -5.28 -8.28
N ALA A 55 3.59 -5.62 -8.04
CA ALA A 55 4.58 -5.81 -9.10
C ALA A 55 4.15 -6.89 -10.10
N SER A 56 3.55 -7.97 -9.61
CA SER A 56 3.05 -9.05 -10.48
C SER A 56 1.95 -8.56 -11.43
N VAL A 57 1.06 -7.70 -10.93
CA VAL A 57 0.03 -7.08 -11.79
C VAL A 57 0.69 -6.18 -12.84
N LEU A 58 1.65 -5.36 -12.43
CA LEU A 58 2.33 -4.43 -13.33
C LEU A 58 3.13 -5.15 -14.42
N ARG A 59 3.75 -6.28 -14.10
CA ARG A 59 4.52 -7.08 -15.07
C ARG A 59 3.68 -7.65 -16.21
N ARG A 60 2.36 -7.75 -16.02
CA ARG A 60 1.44 -8.24 -17.06
C ARG A 60 1.15 -7.20 -18.13
N ASP A 61 1.47 -5.95 -17.88
CA ASP A 61 1.21 -4.86 -18.82
C ASP A 61 2.49 -4.54 -19.58
N GLU A 62 2.45 -4.67 -20.91
CA GLU A 62 3.60 -4.46 -21.79
C GLU A 62 4.14 -3.03 -21.76
N ARG A 63 3.31 -2.08 -21.34
CA ARG A 63 3.71 -0.67 -21.23
C ARG A 63 4.61 -0.40 -20.04
N VAL A 64 4.69 -1.34 -19.10
CA VAL A 64 5.59 -1.25 -17.95
C VAL A 64 6.88 -2.02 -18.29
N ALA A 65 8.01 -1.33 -18.30
CA ALA A 65 9.29 -1.98 -18.50
C ALA A 65 9.57 -2.98 -17.38
N GLU A 66 10.14 -4.12 -17.70
CA GLU A 66 10.37 -5.23 -16.76
C GLU A 66 11.09 -4.78 -15.50
N GLY A 67 12.13 -3.95 -15.64
CA GLY A 67 12.88 -3.43 -14.50
C GLY A 67 12.16 -2.38 -13.67
N ASP A 68 11.05 -1.82 -14.18
CA ASP A 68 10.32 -0.74 -13.50
C ASP A 68 9.19 -1.25 -12.61
N ALA A 69 8.74 -2.48 -12.79
CA ALA A 69 7.58 -3.01 -12.06
C ALA A 69 7.78 -3.00 -10.54
N ALA A 70 8.94 -3.45 -10.08
CA ALA A 70 9.26 -3.47 -8.64
C ALA A 70 9.35 -2.05 -8.06
N THR A 71 9.96 -1.13 -8.79
CA THR A 71 10.07 0.27 -8.37
C THR A 71 8.71 0.95 -8.31
N LEU A 72 7.88 0.75 -9.33
CA LEU A 72 6.52 1.28 -9.35
C LEU A 72 5.68 0.69 -8.21
N ALA A 73 5.79 -0.60 -7.95
CA ALA A 73 5.10 -1.24 -6.84
C ALA A 73 5.51 -0.63 -5.49
N HIS A 74 6.79 -0.35 -5.32
CA HIS A 74 7.29 0.32 -4.12
C HIS A 74 6.70 1.72 -3.97
N ILE A 75 6.63 2.50 -5.05
CA ILE A 75 6.04 3.84 -5.03
C ILE A 75 4.55 3.78 -4.70
N VAL A 76 3.80 2.84 -5.31
CA VAL A 76 2.38 2.63 -5.01
C VAL A 76 2.18 2.28 -3.53
N SER A 77 3.01 1.39 -3.01
CA SER A 77 3.01 1.02 -1.60
C SER A 77 3.24 2.22 -0.69
N ALA A 78 4.21 3.07 -1.03
CA ALA A 78 4.50 4.30 -0.28
C ALA A 78 3.30 5.26 -0.28
N VAL A 79 2.64 5.45 -1.42
CA VAL A 79 1.43 6.27 -1.54
C VAL A 79 0.33 5.70 -0.64
N MET A 80 0.10 4.39 -0.69
CA MET A 80 -0.92 3.73 0.13
C MET A 80 -0.65 3.93 1.62
N PHE A 81 0.56 3.65 2.07
CA PHE A 81 0.91 3.75 3.49
C PHE A 81 0.85 5.17 4.00
N LEU A 82 1.29 6.15 3.23
CA LEU A 82 1.20 7.56 3.62
C LEU A 82 -0.27 8.01 3.72
N SER A 83 -1.09 7.63 2.76
CA SER A 83 -2.52 7.95 2.78
C SER A 83 -3.22 7.33 3.99
N MET A 84 -2.88 6.08 4.34
CA MET A 84 -3.42 5.44 5.53
C MET A 84 -2.93 6.12 6.81
N ALA A 85 -1.65 6.48 6.89
CA ALA A 85 -1.07 7.14 8.07
C ALA A 85 -1.75 8.48 8.35
N VAL A 86 -1.99 9.28 7.31
CA VAL A 86 -2.72 10.55 7.43
C VAL A 86 -4.14 10.31 7.91
N SER A 87 -4.82 9.28 7.39
CA SER A 87 -6.21 8.99 7.71
C SER A 87 -6.44 8.49 9.14
N VAL A 88 -5.41 8.05 9.85
CA VAL A 88 -5.51 7.56 11.23
C VAL A 88 -6.07 8.61 12.18
N ASN A 89 -5.74 9.88 11.96
CA ASN A 89 -6.11 10.98 12.84
C ASN A 89 -7.31 11.80 12.35
N ILE A 90 -7.88 11.44 11.19
CA ILE A 90 -9.04 12.10 10.62
C ILE A 90 -10.10 11.07 10.21
N THR A 91 -11.37 11.51 10.21
CA THR A 91 -12.47 10.63 9.87
C THR A 91 -12.68 10.61 8.37
N LEU A 92 -12.09 9.62 7.70
CA LEU A 92 -12.29 9.36 6.27
C LEU A 92 -12.91 7.97 6.10
N SER A 93 -13.81 7.85 5.13
CA SER A 93 -14.34 6.55 4.74
C SER A 93 -13.31 5.76 3.93
N VAL A 94 -13.51 4.44 3.83
CA VAL A 94 -12.71 3.59 2.96
C VAL A 94 -12.74 4.12 1.53
N GLU A 95 -13.92 4.52 1.04
CA GLU A 95 -14.08 5.03 -0.33
C GLU A 95 -13.29 6.31 -0.56
N GLU A 96 -13.27 7.22 0.42
CA GLU A 96 -12.49 8.46 0.32
C GLU A 96 -10.99 8.18 0.27
N ILE A 97 -10.50 7.25 1.10
CA ILE A 97 -9.08 6.86 1.12
C ILE A 97 -8.69 6.18 -0.19
N VAL A 98 -9.50 5.23 -0.66
CA VAL A 98 -9.24 4.51 -1.91
C VAL A 98 -9.27 5.47 -3.10
N GLN A 99 -10.20 6.42 -3.11
CA GLN A 99 -10.27 7.42 -4.19
C GLN A 99 -9.02 8.31 -4.20
N ASP A 100 -8.55 8.72 -3.03
CA ASP A 100 -7.32 9.51 -2.92
C ASP A 100 -6.11 8.73 -3.44
N ILE A 101 -5.99 7.46 -3.07
CA ILE A 101 -4.93 6.58 -3.59
C ILE A 101 -5.07 6.43 -5.10
N ARG A 102 -6.29 6.22 -5.61
CA ARG A 102 -6.56 6.09 -7.05
C ARG A 102 -6.08 7.32 -7.81
N ASP A 103 -6.40 8.51 -7.32
CA ASP A 103 -6.03 9.76 -7.97
C ASP A 103 -4.50 9.89 -8.10
N GLN A 104 -3.78 9.52 -7.05
CA GLN A 104 -2.32 9.58 -7.04
C GLN A 104 -1.70 8.49 -7.93
N VAL A 105 -2.13 7.25 -7.77
CA VAL A 105 -1.59 6.10 -8.50
C VAL A 105 -1.87 6.22 -9.99
N SER A 106 -3.01 6.79 -10.39
CA SER A 106 -3.34 6.99 -11.81
C SER A 106 -2.33 7.86 -12.54
N LEU A 107 -1.63 8.73 -11.83
CA LEU A 107 -0.57 9.57 -12.42
C LEU A 107 0.73 8.80 -12.67
N LEU A 108 0.92 7.68 -12.00
CA LEU A 108 2.14 6.87 -12.07
C LEU A 108 2.06 5.77 -13.12
N LEU A 109 0.86 5.26 -13.38
CA LEU A 109 0.66 4.10 -14.23
C LEU A 109 0.30 4.50 -15.66
N PRO A 110 0.66 3.67 -16.65
CA PRO A 110 0.25 3.90 -18.04
C PRO A 110 -1.27 3.93 -18.18
N ARG A 111 -1.75 4.81 -19.04
CA ARG A 111 -3.17 4.98 -19.35
C ARG A 111 -3.57 4.26 -20.63
#